data_2ec25c83c4d6050db8f1782b992b78c3
#
_entry.id   2ec25c83c4d6050db8f1782b992b78c3
#
_cell.length_a   1.000
_cell.length_b   1.000
_cell.length_c   1.000
_cell.angle_alpha   90.00
_cell.angle_beta   90.00
_cell.angle_gamma   90.00
#
_symmetry.space_group_name_H-M   'P 1'
#
loop_
_entity.id
_entity.type
_entity.pdbx_description
1 polymer ?
#
loop_
_entity_poly.entity_id
_entity_poly.type
_entity_poly.pdbx_seq_one_letter_code
_entity_poly.pdbx_strand_id
1 'polypeptide(L)'
;LFGGSGFIGNHVAQNLLARGARLRIASRNPERAHSLKPLANLGQIQFVPCNLTHETSVAAALAGASHAVNLVGVFTGNLSAVMGEGAGTLARLAKASGVEALVHVSAIGPGSASGVAYAKAKAEGEERVAAEFPQATILRPSIVFGEDDNFLNMFGRMIELAPVLPVFAPEAKLQLVYVDDVAEAIVTALEYPELHGGHTYELGGPEQISMME
;
A
#
# COMPACT_ATOMS: atom_id res chain seq x y z
N LEU A 1 -3.42 5.18 8.33
CA LEU A 1 -2.64 4.55 7.27
C LEU A 1 -1.95 3.32 7.84
N PHE A 2 -2.43 2.11 7.51
CA PHE A 2 -1.78 0.83 7.83
C PHE A 2 -0.63 0.58 6.86
N GLY A 3 0.59 0.38 7.38
CA GLY A 3 1.80 0.37 6.56
C GLY A 3 2.30 1.76 6.16
N GLY A 4 1.79 2.81 6.79
CA GLY A 4 2.12 4.20 6.47
C GLY A 4 3.58 4.60 6.72
N SER A 5 4.40 3.73 7.32
CA SER A 5 5.85 3.92 7.47
C SER A 5 6.67 3.35 6.31
N GLY A 6 6.00 2.79 5.29
CA GLY A 6 6.63 2.26 4.07
C GLY A 6 6.80 3.33 2.99
N PHE A 7 7.41 2.95 1.86
CA PHE A 7 7.68 3.80 0.72
C PHE A 7 6.42 4.54 0.23
N ILE A 8 5.40 3.84 -0.26
CA ILE A 8 4.14 4.46 -0.72
C ILE A 8 3.46 5.22 0.43
N GLY A 9 3.51 4.67 1.65
CA GLY A 9 2.87 5.25 2.82
C GLY A 9 3.38 6.65 3.19
N ASN A 10 4.67 6.92 3.00
CA ASN A 10 5.25 8.24 3.22
C ASN A 10 4.69 9.27 2.24
N HIS A 11 4.58 8.94 0.95
CA HIS A 11 4.03 9.82 -0.09
C HIS A 11 2.53 10.09 0.13
N VAL A 12 1.75 9.05 0.45
CA VAL A 12 0.34 9.20 0.82
C VAL A 12 0.19 10.10 2.05
N ALA A 13 1.03 9.90 3.07
CA ALA A 13 0.98 10.71 4.28
C ALA A 13 1.31 12.18 3.99
N GLN A 14 2.33 12.47 3.18
CA GLN A 14 2.69 13.84 2.78
C GLN A 14 1.53 14.52 2.05
N ASN A 15 0.93 13.83 1.08
CA ASN A 15 -0.19 14.33 0.30
C ASN A 15 -1.41 14.65 1.19
N LEU A 16 -1.78 13.74 2.10
CA LEU A 16 -2.89 13.95 3.03
C LEU A 16 -2.60 15.05 4.06
N LEU A 17 -1.37 15.16 4.57
CA LEU A 17 -0.98 16.24 5.49
C LEU A 17 -1.09 17.61 4.82
N ALA A 18 -0.64 17.74 3.57
CA ALA A 18 -0.75 18.97 2.79
C ALA A 18 -2.21 19.41 2.58
N ARG A 19 -3.15 18.44 2.53
CA ARG A 19 -4.60 18.68 2.44
C ARG A 19 -5.27 18.90 3.80
N GLY A 20 -4.50 18.94 4.88
CA GLY A 20 -5.00 19.21 6.22
C GLY A 20 -5.61 18.01 6.95
N ALA A 21 -5.49 16.80 6.40
CA ALA A 21 -6.01 15.59 7.06
C ALA A 21 -5.27 15.30 8.37
N ARG A 22 -6.00 14.75 9.35
CA ARG A 22 -5.40 14.23 10.59
C ARG A 22 -5.06 12.77 10.38
N LEU A 23 -3.80 12.40 10.59
CA LEU A 23 -3.27 11.08 10.27
C LEU A 23 -2.91 10.27 11.50
N ARG A 24 -3.18 8.98 11.40
CA ARG A 24 -2.63 7.96 12.28
C ARG A 24 -1.82 6.97 11.44
N ILE A 25 -0.50 6.94 11.65
CA ILE A 25 0.42 6.02 11.02
C ILE A 25 0.48 4.74 11.85
N ALA A 26 -0.12 3.67 11.33
CA ALA A 26 -0.19 2.38 11.99
C ALA A 26 0.78 1.39 11.33
N SER A 27 1.80 0.98 12.05
CA SER A 27 2.77 0.01 11.56
C SER A 27 3.47 -0.72 12.71
N ARG A 28 4.19 -1.81 12.42
CA ARG A 28 4.99 -2.53 13.43
C ARG A 28 6.13 -1.67 14.00
N ASN A 29 6.67 -0.78 13.19
CA ASN A 29 7.74 0.16 13.54
C ASN A 29 7.33 1.57 13.12
N PRO A 30 6.40 2.23 13.84
CA PRO A 30 5.86 3.52 13.44
C PRO A 30 6.90 4.65 13.49
N GLU A 31 7.96 4.48 14.27
CA GLU A 31 9.09 5.42 14.37
C GLU A 31 9.82 5.64 13.04
N ARG A 32 9.76 4.68 12.12
CA ARG A 32 10.31 4.84 10.75
C ARG A 32 9.67 5.98 9.97
N ALA A 33 8.47 6.40 10.34
CA ALA A 33 7.76 7.51 9.72
C ALA A 33 7.95 8.85 10.47
N HIS A 34 8.88 8.94 11.42
CA HIS A 34 9.11 10.18 12.18
C HIS A 34 9.62 11.35 11.31
N SER A 35 10.16 11.07 10.12
CA SER A 35 10.47 12.09 9.11
C SER A 35 9.25 12.91 8.67
N LEU A 36 8.04 12.40 8.86
CA LEU A 36 6.79 13.11 8.59
C LEU A 36 6.43 14.17 9.65
N LYS A 37 7.03 14.11 10.85
CA LYS A 37 6.71 15.06 11.93
C LYS A 37 6.89 16.53 11.55
N PRO A 38 7.98 16.94 10.87
CA PRO A 38 8.16 18.34 10.47
C PRO A 38 7.15 18.85 9.46
N LEU A 39 6.48 17.94 8.74
CA LEU A 39 5.47 18.28 7.72
C LEU A 39 4.06 18.43 8.31
N ALA A 40 3.87 18.02 9.55
CA ALA A 40 2.58 18.02 10.21
C ALA A 40 2.45 19.19 11.19
N ASN A 41 1.25 19.77 11.27
CA ASN A 41 0.91 20.69 12.32
C ASN A 41 0.75 19.99 13.67
N LEU A 42 0.74 20.75 14.75
CA LEU A 42 0.57 20.22 16.10
C LEU A 42 -0.72 19.38 16.22
N GLY A 43 -0.59 18.11 16.61
CA GLY A 43 -1.71 17.18 16.77
C GLY A 43 -2.27 16.61 15.46
N GLN A 44 -1.70 16.94 14.29
CA GLN A 44 -2.16 16.45 13.00
C GLN A 44 -1.74 15.02 12.71
N ILE A 45 -0.61 14.54 13.27
CA ILE A 45 -0.09 13.19 13.04
C ILE A 45 0.11 12.42 14.36
N GLN A 46 -0.27 11.15 14.35
CA GLN A 46 -0.08 10.20 15.43
C GLN A 46 0.59 8.94 14.91
N PHE A 47 1.50 8.37 15.69
CA PHE A 47 2.20 7.13 15.36
C PHE A 47 1.78 6.04 16.35
N VAL A 48 1.28 4.91 15.83
CA VAL A 48 0.77 3.83 16.67
C VAL A 48 1.37 2.47 16.24
N PRO A 49 1.85 1.66 17.19
CA PRO A 49 2.27 0.31 16.88
C PRO A 49 1.05 -0.53 16.49
N CYS A 50 1.14 -1.21 15.34
CA CYS A 50 0.06 -2.05 14.84
C CYS A 50 0.61 -3.24 14.06
N ASN A 51 0.06 -4.42 14.32
CA ASN A 51 0.29 -5.62 13.55
C ASN A 51 -1.05 -6.17 13.07
N LEU A 52 -1.22 -6.37 11.75
CA LEU A 52 -2.46 -6.85 11.14
C LEU A 52 -2.89 -8.25 11.63
N THR A 53 -1.94 -9.04 12.14
CA THR A 53 -2.25 -10.36 12.74
C THR A 53 -2.80 -10.27 14.17
N HIS A 54 -2.89 -9.08 14.76
CA HIS A 54 -3.39 -8.85 16.12
C HIS A 54 -4.60 -7.92 16.08
N GLU A 55 -5.79 -8.46 16.16
CA GLU A 55 -7.06 -7.71 16.07
C GLU A 55 -7.14 -6.52 17.02
N THR A 56 -6.67 -6.69 18.24
CA THR A 56 -6.70 -5.61 19.26
C THR A 56 -5.88 -4.39 18.82
N SER A 57 -4.73 -4.60 18.15
CA SER A 57 -3.90 -3.50 17.65
C SER A 57 -4.53 -2.83 16.43
N VAL A 58 -5.24 -3.59 15.59
CA VAL A 58 -5.97 -3.06 14.44
C VAL A 58 -7.17 -2.23 14.91
N ALA A 59 -7.97 -2.75 15.86
CA ALA A 59 -9.10 -2.03 16.44
C ALA A 59 -8.66 -0.72 17.10
N ALA A 60 -7.57 -0.74 17.87
CA ALA A 60 -7.00 0.47 18.48
C ALA A 60 -6.55 1.49 17.43
N ALA A 61 -5.96 1.03 16.33
CA ALA A 61 -5.55 1.91 15.24
C ALA A 61 -6.74 2.50 14.47
N LEU A 62 -7.88 1.83 14.42
CA LEU A 62 -9.11 2.30 13.75
C LEU A 62 -9.97 3.20 14.63
N ALA A 63 -9.78 3.21 15.95
CA ALA A 63 -10.65 3.95 16.87
C ALA A 63 -10.80 5.42 16.48
N GLY A 64 -12.03 5.85 16.14
CA GLY A 64 -12.35 7.21 15.72
C GLY A 64 -11.80 7.62 14.34
N ALA A 65 -11.37 6.67 13.52
CA ALA A 65 -10.99 6.94 12.14
C ALA A 65 -12.22 6.94 11.23
N SER A 66 -12.34 7.96 10.38
CA SER A 66 -13.36 8.03 9.33
C SER A 66 -12.94 7.29 8.05
N HIS A 67 -11.64 7.26 7.76
CA HIS A 67 -11.08 6.67 6.55
C HIS A 67 -9.90 5.75 6.89
N ALA A 68 -9.70 4.71 6.10
CA ALA A 68 -8.58 3.78 6.28
C ALA A 68 -7.90 3.45 4.96
N VAL A 69 -6.57 3.27 5.02
CA VAL A 69 -5.78 2.79 3.88
C VAL A 69 -4.95 1.60 4.33
N ASN A 70 -5.02 0.51 3.59
CA ASN A 70 -4.18 -0.66 3.79
C ASN A 70 -3.07 -0.71 2.73
N LEU A 71 -1.86 -0.34 3.12
CA LEU A 71 -0.63 -0.37 2.32
C LEU A 71 0.30 -1.53 2.72
N VAL A 72 -0.18 -2.44 3.58
CA VAL A 72 0.68 -3.48 4.12
C VAL A 72 1.02 -4.51 3.04
N GLY A 73 2.31 -4.65 2.79
CA GLY A 73 2.90 -5.65 1.93
C GLY A 73 4.14 -6.23 2.58
N VAL A 74 4.31 -7.56 2.50
CA VAL A 74 5.49 -8.27 3.00
C VAL A 74 5.95 -9.29 1.96
N PHE A 75 7.26 -9.51 1.87
CA PHE A 75 7.86 -10.47 0.95
C PHE A 75 8.41 -11.72 1.65
N THR A 76 8.39 -11.72 2.99
CA THR A 76 8.93 -12.80 3.82
C THR A 76 7.99 -13.11 4.97
N GLY A 77 8.12 -14.29 5.55
CA GLY A 77 7.27 -14.75 6.65
C GLY A 77 5.95 -15.36 6.16
N ASN A 78 4.93 -15.34 6.99
CA ASN A 78 3.60 -15.85 6.64
C ASN A 78 2.82 -14.79 5.86
N LEU A 79 2.92 -14.84 4.54
CA LEU A 79 2.31 -13.87 3.62
C LEU A 79 0.78 -13.88 3.70
N SER A 80 0.17 -15.07 3.75
CA SER A 80 -1.29 -15.23 3.84
C SER A 80 -1.82 -14.66 5.16
N ALA A 81 -1.18 -14.92 6.29
CA ALA A 81 -1.62 -14.39 7.57
C ALA A 81 -1.59 -12.86 7.61
N VAL A 82 -0.63 -12.21 6.92
CA VAL A 82 -0.51 -10.74 6.94
C VAL A 82 -1.34 -10.09 5.83
N MET A 83 -1.18 -10.54 4.58
CA MET A 83 -1.78 -9.90 3.41
C MET A 83 -3.16 -10.48 3.05
N GLY A 84 -3.42 -11.74 3.39
CA GLY A 84 -4.73 -12.38 3.24
C GLY A 84 -5.62 -12.14 4.46
N GLU A 85 -5.41 -12.91 5.53
CA GLU A 85 -6.23 -12.87 6.75
C GLU A 85 -6.21 -11.51 7.43
N GLY A 86 -5.02 -10.89 7.55
CA GLY A 86 -4.85 -9.57 8.19
C GLY A 86 -5.58 -8.46 7.43
N ALA A 87 -5.62 -8.52 6.09
CA ALA A 87 -6.38 -7.57 5.29
C ALA A 87 -7.88 -7.71 5.49
N GLY A 88 -8.39 -8.96 5.53
CA GLY A 88 -9.80 -9.23 5.85
C GLY A 88 -10.17 -8.78 7.26
N THR A 89 -9.32 -9.06 8.25
CA THR A 89 -9.51 -8.60 9.63
C THR A 89 -9.59 -7.07 9.70
N LEU A 90 -8.70 -6.36 9.00
CA LEU A 90 -8.75 -4.90 8.92
C LEU A 90 -10.07 -4.42 8.31
N ALA A 91 -10.50 -5.00 7.19
CA ALA A 91 -11.73 -4.63 6.51
C ALA A 91 -12.97 -4.83 7.40
N ARG A 92 -13.06 -5.99 8.06
CA ARG A 92 -14.13 -6.30 9.02
C ARG A 92 -14.17 -5.30 10.17
N LEU A 93 -13.04 -5.01 10.79
CA LEU A 93 -12.93 -4.06 11.89
C LEU A 93 -13.18 -2.62 11.45
N ALA A 94 -12.75 -2.23 10.25
CA ALA A 94 -13.03 -0.93 9.67
C ALA A 94 -14.55 -0.71 9.53
N LYS A 95 -15.27 -1.70 8.97
CA LYS A 95 -16.72 -1.68 8.86
C LYS A 95 -17.40 -1.58 10.23
N ALA A 96 -16.97 -2.40 11.19
CA ALA A 96 -17.51 -2.39 12.55
C ALA A 96 -17.25 -1.08 13.31
N SER A 97 -16.17 -0.37 12.96
CA SER A 97 -15.80 0.94 13.55
C SER A 97 -16.45 2.14 12.84
N GLY A 98 -17.28 1.92 11.82
CA GLY A 98 -17.96 2.99 11.09
C GLY A 98 -17.02 3.76 10.13
N VAL A 99 -15.94 3.12 9.65
CA VAL A 99 -15.09 3.70 8.60
C VAL A 99 -15.91 3.90 7.33
N GLU A 100 -15.88 5.10 6.78
CA GLU A 100 -16.69 5.51 5.61
C GLU A 100 -16.03 5.10 4.30
N ALA A 101 -14.68 5.16 4.23
CA ALA A 101 -13.92 4.75 3.05
C ALA A 101 -12.71 3.89 3.42
N LEU A 102 -12.56 2.77 2.71
CA LEU A 102 -11.40 1.88 2.81
C LEU A 102 -10.74 1.75 1.44
N VAL A 103 -9.46 2.09 1.36
CA VAL A 103 -8.62 1.83 0.18
C VAL A 103 -7.65 0.69 0.51
N HIS A 104 -7.67 -0.37 -0.30
CA HIS A 104 -6.76 -1.51 -0.20
C HIS A 104 -5.78 -1.53 -1.37
N VAL A 105 -4.49 -1.45 -1.07
CA VAL A 105 -3.44 -1.50 -2.10
C VAL A 105 -2.94 -2.92 -2.27
N SER A 106 -3.23 -3.46 -3.43
CA SER A 106 -2.80 -4.79 -3.90
C SER A 106 -1.60 -4.68 -4.86
N ALA A 107 -1.61 -5.42 -5.95
CA ALA A 107 -0.63 -5.34 -7.04
C ALA A 107 -1.26 -5.81 -8.34
N ILE A 108 -0.72 -5.41 -9.49
CA ILE A 108 -1.14 -5.95 -10.81
C ILE A 108 -0.91 -7.47 -10.85
N GLY A 109 -1.84 -8.17 -11.50
CA GLY A 109 -1.75 -9.60 -11.74
C GLY A 109 -1.86 -10.50 -10.50
N PRO A 110 -2.59 -10.12 -9.43
CA PRO A 110 -2.82 -11.06 -8.36
C PRO A 110 -3.70 -12.18 -8.92
N GLY A 111 -3.25 -13.40 -8.78
CA GLY A 111 -4.03 -14.56 -9.23
C GLY A 111 -3.87 -15.71 -8.24
N SER A 112 -5.00 -16.24 -7.78
CA SER A 112 -5.02 -17.46 -6.96
C SER A 112 -4.38 -18.65 -7.69
N ALA A 113 -4.45 -18.66 -9.03
CA ALA A 113 -3.79 -19.64 -9.90
C ALA A 113 -2.29 -19.42 -10.08
N SER A 114 -1.74 -18.27 -9.67
CA SER A 114 -0.30 -18.00 -9.72
C SER A 114 0.47 -19.02 -8.86
N GLY A 115 1.59 -19.51 -9.34
CA GLY A 115 2.53 -20.32 -8.55
C GLY A 115 3.25 -19.51 -7.45
N VAL A 116 3.14 -18.17 -7.50
CA VAL A 116 3.88 -17.23 -6.63
C VAL A 116 3.10 -16.96 -5.34
N ALA A 117 3.68 -17.29 -4.20
CA ALA A 117 3.04 -17.13 -2.90
C ALA A 117 2.58 -15.69 -2.60
N TYR A 118 3.37 -14.70 -3.03
CA TYR A 118 3.01 -13.28 -2.90
C TYR A 118 1.71 -12.94 -3.64
N ALA A 119 1.60 -13.35 -4.91
CA ALA A 119 0.42 -13.10 -5.73
C ALA A 119 -0.83 -13.77 -5.15
N LYS A 120 -0.70 -15.01 -4.63
CA LYS A 120 -1.78 -15.72 -3.94
C LYS A 120 -2.25 -14.97 -2.69
N ALA A 121 -1.32 -14.53 -1.86
CA ALA A 121 -1.65 -13.80 -0.63
C ALA A 121 -2.32 -12.44 -0.91
N LYS A 122 -1.90 -11.75 -1.99
CA LYS A 122 -2.57 -10.51 -2.43
C LYS A 122 -3.99 -10.79 -2.94
N ALA A 123 -4.19 -11.82 -3.77
CA ALA A 123 -5.51 -12.22 -4.24
C ALA A 123 -6.44 -12.60 -3.09
N GLU A 124 -5.96 -13.40 -2.13
CA GLU A 124 -6.70 -13.74 -0.91
C GLU A 124 -7.10 -12.48 -0.12
N GLY A 125 -6.19 -11.50 -0.02
CA GLY A 125 -6.47 -10.22 0.65
C GLY A 125 -7.57 -9.44 -0.02
N GLU A 126 -7.56 -9.33 -1.35
CA GLU A 126 -8.61 -8.67 -2.11
C GLU A 126 -9.98 -9.34 -1.93
N GLU A 127 -10.04 -10.68 -2.04
CA GLU A 127 -11.27 -11.46 -1.86
C GLU A 127 -11.87 -11.23 -0.47
N ARG A 128 -11.04 -11.28 0.58
CA ARG A 128 -11.47 -11.05 1.96
C ARG A 128 -11.90 -9.61 2.21
N VAL A 129 -11.15 -8.62 1.67
CA VAL A 129 -11.52 -7.21 1.79
C VAL A 129 -12.85 -6.94 1.12
N ALA A 130 -13.06 -7.43 -0.11
CA ALA A 130 -14.31 -7.25 -0.84
C ALA A 130 -15.52 -7.93 -0.12
N ALA A 131 -15.29 -9.09 0.51
CA ALA A 131 -16.33 -9.77 1.28
C ALA A 131 -16.72 -9.01 2.55
N GLU A 132 -15.73 -8.50 3.31
CA GLU A 132 -15.96 -7.83 4.60
C GLU A 132 -16.36 -6.35 4.45
N PHE A 133 -15.81 -5.66 3.45
CA PHE A 133 -16.08 -4.25 3.16
C PHE A 133 -16.36 -4.06 1.66
N PRO A 134 -17.57 -4.38 1.16
CA PRO A 134 -17.89 -4.36 -0.28
C PRO A 134 -17.67 -3.02 -0.98
N GLN A 135 -17.67 -1.92 -0.22
CA GLN A 135 -17.42 -0.57 -0.73
C GLN A 135 -15.92 -0.20 -0.67
N ALA A 136 -15.02 -1.14 -0.40
CA ALA A 136 -13.59 -0.86 -0.46
C ALA A 136 -13.16 -0.58 -1.90
N THR A 137 -12.31 0.44 -2.09
CA THR A 137 -11.60 0.64 -3.35
C THR A 137 -10.34 -0.21 -3.34
N ILE A 138 -10.15 -1.04 -4.36
CA ILE A 138 -8.95 -1.86 -4.52
C ILE A 138 -8.07 -1.25 -5.60
N LEU A 139 -6.83 -0.93 -5.25
CA LEU A 139 -5.85 -0.40 -6.19
C LEU A 139 -4.76 -1.46 -6.43
N ARG A 140 -4.48 -1.76 -7.69
CA ARG A 140 -3.48 -2.71 -8.16
C ARG A 140 -2.35 -1.97 -8.89
N PRO A 141 -1.40 -1.35 -8.18
CA PRO A 141 -0.29 -0.73 -8.85
C PRO A 141 0.62 -1.78 -9.51
N SER A 142 1.23 -1.38 -10.63
CA SER A 142 2.38 -2.03 -11.20
C SER A 142 3.62 -1.81 -10.33
N ILE A 143 4.81 -1.97 -10.86
CA ILE A 143 6.05 -1.69 -10.13
C ILE A 143 6.10 -0.18 -9.84
N VAL A 144 6.02 0.17 -8.57
CA VAL A 144 6.04 1.55 -8.12
C VAL A 144 7.48 2.01 -7.95
N PHE A 145 7.82 3.15 -8.55
CA PHE A 145 9.16 3.73 -8.48
C PHE A 145 9.12 5.16 -7.93
N GLY A 146 10.28 5.62 -7.46
CA GLY A 146 10.48 6.96 -6.91
C GLY A 146 11.84 7.07 -6.24
N GLU A 147 12.14 8.23 -5.64
CA GLU A 147 13.46 8.51 -5.07
C GLU A 147 13.89 7.49 -4.00
N ASP A 148 12.96 7.05 -3.15
CA ASP A 148 13.20 6.13 -2.04
C ASP A 148 12.77 4.67 -2.32
N ASP A 149 12.53 4.29 -3.59
CA ASP A 149 12.15 2.92 -3.91
C ASP A 149 13.31 1.92 -3.69
N ASN A 150 12.95 0.64 -3.48
CA ASN A 150 13.95 -0.40 -3.30
C ASN A 150 14.30 -1.13 -4.60
N PHE A 151 13.45 -1.05 -5.63
CA PHE A 151 13.60 -1.84 -6.85
C PHE A 151 14.62 -1.20 -7.80
N LEU A 152 14.38 0.02 -8.26
CA LEU A 152 15.30 0.71 -9.17
C LEU A 152 16.59 1.11 -8.46
N ASN A 153 16.52 1.54 -7.21
CA ASN A 153 17.71 1.87 -6.43
C ASN A 153 18.61 0.65 -6.18
N MET A 154 18.04 -0.57 -6.09
CA MET A 154 18.85 -1.79 -6.04
C MET A 154 19.66 -1.98 -7.34
N PHE A 155 19.03 -1.81 -8.51
CA PHE A 155 19.71 -1.90 -9.79
C PHE A 155 20.76 -0.79 -9.95
N GLY A 156 20.43 0.45 -9.58
CA GLY A 156 21.37 1.56 -9.58
C GLY A 156 22.65 1.24 -8.81
N ARG A 157 22.51 0.74 -7.57
CA ARG A 157 23.65 0.32 -6.76
C ARG A 157 24.44 -0.86 -7.37
N MET A 158 23.75 -1.81 -7.99
CA MET A 158 24.42 -2.93 -8.66
C MET A 158 25.25 -2.44 -9.85
N ILE A 159 24.75 -1.49 -10.64
CA ILE A 159 25.47 -0.89 -11.77
C ILE A 159 26.72 -0.14 -11.29
N GLU A 160 26.63 0.58 -10.16
CA GLU A 160 27.78 1.27 -9.58
C GLU A 160 28.90 0.33 -9.12
N LEU A 161 28.53 -0.88 -8.66
CA LEU A 161 29.47 -1.86 -8.07
C LEU A 161 30.04 -2.86 -9.08
N ALA A 162 29.37 -3.09 -10.19
CA ALA A 162 29.75 -4.13 -11.15
C ALA A 162 29.81 -3.60 -12.60
N PRO A 163 30.89 -3.91 -13.35
CA PRO A 163 31.01 -3.47 -14.75
C PRO A 163 30.03 -4.19 -15.69
N VAL A 164 29.42 -5.28 -15.24
CA VAL A 164 28.44 -6.08 -16.00
C VAL A 164 27.29 -6.46 -15.06
N LEU A 165 26.08 -6.11 -15.46
CA LEU A 165 24.87 -6.48 -14.75
C LEU A 165 24.19 -7.67 -15.44
N PRO A 166 23.95 -8.80 -14.77
CA PRO A 166 23.14 -9.87 -15.33
C PRO A 166 21.68 -9.44 -15.38
N VAL A 167 21.10 -9.33 -16.57
CA VAL A 167 19.69 -9.04 -16.75
C VAL A 167 18.92 -10.35 -16.87
N PHE A 168 18.01 -10.60 -15.94
CA PHE A 168 17.11 -11.76 -15.97
C PHE A 168 15.83 -11.38 -16.71
N ALA A 169 15.37 -12.27 -17.62
CA ALA A 169 14.20 -12.05 -18.44
C ALA A 169 14.23 -10.70 -19.21
N PRO A 170 15.20 -10.48 -20.12
CA PRO A 170 15.42 -9.20 -20.79
C PRO A 170 14.19 -8.67 -21.54
N GLU A 171 13.36 -9.59 -22.06
CA GLU A 171 12.11 -9.27 -22.78
C GLU A 171 10.90 -9.04 -21.86
N ALA A 172 11.07 -9.15 -20.52
CA ALA A 172 9.98 -8.90 -19.60
C ALA A 172 9.54 -7.44 -19.70
N LYS A 173 8.26 -7.24 -19.96
CA LYS A 173 7.67 -5.90 -20.06
C LYS A 173 7.32 -5.39 -18.68
N LEU A 174 7.77 -4.19 -18.38
CA LEU A 174 7.50 -3.43 -17.18
C LEU A 174 6.67 -2.21 -17.55
N GLN A 175 5.70 -1.88 -16.73
CA GLN A 175 4.93 -0.63 -16.85
C GLN A 175 5.03 0.11 -15.52
N LEU A 176 6.13 0.80 -15.33
CA LEU A 176 6.45 1.47 -14.09
C LEU A 176 5.43 2.58 -13.80
N VAL A 177 5.04 2.73 -12.54
CA VAL A 177 4.14 3.81 -12.09
C VAL A 177 4.85 4.66 -11.04
N TYR A 178 4.76 5.97 -11.18
CA TYR A 178 5.41 6.89 -10.24
C TYR A 178 4.65 6.91 -8.90
N VAL A 179 5.39 6.96 -7.81
CA VAL A 179 4.84 6.81 -6.45
C VAL A 179 3.83 7.90 -6.09
N ASP A 180 4.05 9.15 -6.55
CA ASP A 180 3.10 10.23 -6.26
C ASP A 180 1.78 10.06 -7.03
N ASP A 181 1.79 9.46 -8.23
CA ASP A 181 0.57 9.13 -8.96
C ASP A 181 -0.23 8.05 -8.22
N VAL A 182 0.46 7.07 -7.62
CA VAL A 182 -0.19 6.07 -6.76
C VAL A 182 -0.75 6.72 -5.49
N ALA A 183 0.00 7.64 -4.88
CA ALA A 183 -0.45 8.37 -3.69
C ALA A 183 -1.68 9.24 -4.01
N GLU A 184 -1.68 9.93 -5.15
CA GLU A 184 -2.81 10.74 -5.61
C GLU A 184 -4.04 9.87 -5.89
N ALA A 185 -3.89 8.71 -6.53
CA ALA A 185 -4.99 7.78 -6.76
C ALA A 185 -5.61 7.29 -5.44
N ILE A 186 -4.78 7.01 -4.42
CA ILE A 186 -5.25 6.63 -3.07
C ILE A 186 -6.05 7.77 -2.44
N VAL A 187 -5.51 8.98 -2.50
CA VAL A 187 -6.17 10.16 -1.90
C VAL A 187 -7.49 10.47 -2.60
N THR A 188 -7.50 10.42 -3.94
CA THR A 188 -8.73 10.60 -4.74
C THR A 188 -9.81 9.59 -4.37
N ALA A 189 -9.42 8.31 -4.20
CA ALA A 189 -10.36 7.27 -3.79
C ALA A 189 -10.91 7.48 -2.36
N LEU A 190 -10.15 8.13 -1.47
CA LEU A 190 -10.63 8.51 -0.14
C LEU A 190 -11.54 9.74 -0.17
N GLU A 191 -11.24 10.73 -1.03
CA GLU A 191 -12.01 11.97 -1.13
C GLU A 191 -13.37 11.77 -1.84
N TYR A 192 -13.46 10.79 -2.75
CA TYR A 192 -14.66 10.50 -3.54
C TYR A 192 -15.10 9.04 -3.41
N PRO A 193 -15.40 8.57 -2.18
CA PRO A 193 -15.76 7.16 -1.94
C PRO A 193 -17.05 6.74 -2.65
N GLU A 194 -17.94 7.68 -2.93
CA GLU A 194 -19.18 7.43 -3.69
C GLU A 194 -18.94 7.10 -5.17
N LEU A 195 -17.80 7.54 -5.72
CA LEU A 195 -17.41 7.28 -7.12
C LEU A 195 -16.53 6.04 -7.25
N HIS A 196 -15.68 5.80 -6.25
CA HIS A 196 -14.61 4.78 -6.33
C HIS A 196 -14.89 3.54 -5.47
N GLY A 197 -15.82 3.63 -4.52
CA GLY A 197 -16.16 2.53 -3.63
C GLY A 197 -16.69 1.30 -4.37
N GLY A 198 -16.15 0.13 -4.01
CA GLY A 198 -16.49 -1.14 -4.65
C GLY A 198 -15.82 -1.40 -6.00
N HIS A 199 -14.94 -0.51 -6.46
CA HIS A 199 -14.22 -0.66 -7.72
C HIS A 199 -12.78 -1.12 -7.50
N THR A 200 -12.26 -1.80 -8.53
CA THR A 200 -10.85 -2.21 -8.62
C THR A 200 -10.19 -1.52 -9.80
N TYR A 201 -9.05 -0.87 -9.56
CA TYR A 201 -8.30 -0.15 -10.59
C TYR A 201 -6.88 -0.69 -10.68
N GLU A 202 -6.40 -0.90 -11.90
CA GLU A 202 -5.00 -1.18 -12.17
C GLU A 202 -4.27 0.14 -12.47
N LEU A 203 -3.13 0.37 -11.80
CA LEU A 203 -2.35 1.58 -11.94
C LEU A 203 -1.02 1.26 -12.61
N GLY A 204 -0.85 1.75 -13.83
CA GLY A 204 0.38 1.64 -14.60
C GLY A 204 0.78 3.01 -15.15
N GLY A 205 2.05 3.22 -15.39
CA GLY A 205 2.52 4.42 -16.08
C GLY A 205 2.20 4.40 -17.57
N PRO A 206 2.51 5.48 -18.28
CA PRO A 206 2.11 5.66 -19.68
C PRO A 206 2.86 4.76 -20.65
N GLU A 207 4.04 4.27 -20.26
CA GLU A 207 4.94 3.55 -21.14
C GLU A 207 5.20 2.12 -20.65
N GLN A 208 5.31 1.19 -21.60
CA GLN A 208 5.82 -0.14 -21.37
C GLN A 208 7.26 -0.20 -21.87
N ILE A 209 8.17 -0.54 -20.99
CA ILE A 209 9.60 -0.72 -21.28
C ILE A 209 9.99 -2.18 -21.09
N SER A 210 11.02 -2.63 -21.78
CA SER A 210 11.63 -3.94 -21.50
C SER A 210 12.64 -3.83 -20.35
N MET A 211 13.03 -4.97 -19.78
CA MET A 211 14.06 -4.99 -18.72
C MET A 211 15.44 -4.57 -19.24
N MET A 212 15.62 -4.51 -20.57
CA MET A 212 16.86 -4.09 -21.23
C MET A 212 16.91 -2.58 -21.49
N GLU A 213 15.79 -1.88 -21.53
CA GLU A 213 15.68 -0.44 -21.70
C GLU A 213 15.85 0.31 -20.39
#